data_a0602e0bb6db118af4fe6d7fd9aed622
#
_entry.id   a0602e0bb6db118af4fe6d7fd9aed622
#
_cell.length_a   1.000
_cell.length_b   1.000
_cell.length_c   1.000
_cell.angle_alpha   90.00
_cell.angle_beta   90.00
_cell.angle_gamma   90.00
#
_symmetry.space_group_name_H-M   'P 1'
#
loop_
_entity.id
_entity.type
_entity.pdbx_description
1 polymer ?
#
loop_
_entity_poly.entity_id
_entity_poly.type
_entity_poly.pdbx_seq_one_letter_code
_entity_poly.pdbx_strand_id
1 'polypeptide(L)'
;NYSELKNSMVEADPEIIIHMAAQPLVRKSYTYPLETFNTNIVGTANVLDAARSCKSVKAILNITTDKCYENNEDGRTFKETDALGGHDPYSSSKACSELVTDSYRKSYFENVSVGIATARAGNVIGGGDWSEDRLIPDVIRQIYEGHKLKIRNPNAIRPWQHVFEPILGYLILIEKLYENCKEHSTSYNFGPEETNVLTVKQILDLAKKSLNQVDYEIDQNNDMHEAKLLMLDIKKAKQKLSWKPKMSMDKTLFSTLSWYSSYYESKAIFDYSKEAVEEFINGEN
;
A
#
# COMPACT_ATOMS: atom_id res chain seq x y z
N ASN A 1 -18.65 -4.74 -12.87
CA ASN A 1 -19.47 -4.40 -14.04
C ASN A 1 -19.04 -3.03 -14.58
N TYR A 2 -18.43 -3.02 -15.78
CA TYR A 2 -17.90 -1.80 -16.40
C TYR A 2 -18.97 -0.73 -16.64
N SER A 3 -20.14 -1.12 -17.13
CA SER A 3 -21.21 -0.16 -17.44
C SER A 3 -21.72 0.58 -16.20
N GLU A 4 -21.86 -0.11 -15.07
CA GLU A 4 -22.26 0.51 -13.79
C GLU A 4 -21.18 1.46 -13.28
N LEU A 5 -19.91 1.02 -13.29
CA LEU A 5 -18.79 1.88 -12.91
C LEU A 5 -18.74 3.15 -13.77
N LYS A 6 -18.83 3.02 -15.09
CA LYS A 6 -18.81 4.16 -16.00
C LYS A 6 -19.97 5.12 -15.75
N ASN A 7 -21.18 4.60 -15.59
CA ASN A 7 -22.35 5.44 -15.30
C ASN A 7 -22.19 6.21 -13.98
N SER A 8 -21.77 5.52 -12.90
CA SER A 8 -21.54 6.16 -11.61
C SER A 8 -20.45 7.24 -11.66
N MET A 9 -19.36 6.97 -12.40
CA MET A 9 -18.26 7.94 -12.54
C MET A 9 -18.70 9.15 -13.39
N VAL A 10 -19.46 8.94 -14.46
CA VAL A 10 -19.98 10.04 -15.28
C VAL A 10 -21.01 10.88 -14.54
N GLU A 11 -21.85 10.25 -13.72
CA GLU A 11 -22.83 10.95 -12.86
C GLU A 11 -22.13 11.79 -11.78
N ALA A 12 -21.10 11.23 -11.14
CA ALA A 12 -20.33 11.93 -10.12
C ALA A 12 -19.43 13.04 -10.70
N ASP A 13 -19.00 12.91 -11.96
CA ASP A 13 -18.07 13.77 -12.69
C ASP A 13 -16.92 14.32 -11.81
N PRO A 14 -16.09 13.45 -11.22
CA PRO A 14 -15.10 13.84 -10.21
C PRO A 14 -13.94 14.62 -10.86
N GLU A 15 -13.36 15.57 -10.14
CA GLU A 15 -12.10 16.23 -10.54
C GLU A 15 -10.88 15.36 -10.22
N ILE A 16 -10.96 14.51 -9.20
CA ILE A 16 -9.87 13.66 -8.70
C ILE A 16 -10.37 12.22 -8.57
N ILE A 17 -9.56 11.29 -9.08
CA ILE A 17 -9.82 9.85 -8.95
C ILE A 17 -8.63 9.19 -8.24
N ILE A 18 -8.88 8.51 -7.10
CA ILE A 18 -7.92 7.66 -6.44
C ILE A 18 -8.38 6.22 -6.55
N HIS A 19 -7.70 5.43 -7.40
CA HIS A 19 -8.00 4.01 -7.59
C HIS A 19 -7.20 3.18 -6.57
N MET A 20 -7.88 2.75 -5.51
CA MET A 20 -7.31 1.89 -4.45
C MET A 20 -7.91 0.49 -4.44
N ALA A 21 -8.95 0.23 -5.24
CA ALA A 21 -9.61 -1.06 -5.28
C ALA A 21 -8.67 -2.14 -5.85
N ALA A 22 -8.49 -3.22 -5.09
CA ALA A 22 -7.64 -4.34 -5.51
C ALA A 22 -8.01 -5.62 -4.73
N GLN A 23 -7.60 -6.78 -5.25
CA GLN A 23 -7.37 -7.98 -4.45
C GLN A 23 -5.91 -7.89 -3.96
N PRO A 24 -5.65 -7.59 -2.64
CA PRO A 24 -4.31 -7.21 -2.17
C PRO A 24 -3.53 -8.34 -1.49
N LEU A 25 -4.10 -9.54 -1.39
CA LEU A 25 -3.54 -10.64 -0.62
C LEU A 25 -2.75 -11.60 -1.52
N VAL A 26 -1.44 -11.71 -1.30
CA VAL A 26 -0.54 -12.58 -2.07
C VAL A 26 -1.01 -14.03 -2.01
N ARG A 27 -1.29 -14.58 -0.81
CA ARG A 27 -1.72 -15.98 -0.68
C ARG A 27 -3.06 -16.25 -1.36
N LYS A 28 -4.03 -15.35 -1.22
CA LYS A 28 -5.31 -15.47 -1.93
C LYS A 28 -5.13 -15.49 -3.45
N SER A 29 -4.10 -14.82 -3.97
CA SER A 29 -3.83 -14.81 -5.42
C SER A 29 -3.39 -16.18 -5.97
N TYR A 30 -2.72 -17.00 -5.17
CA TYR A 30 -2.40 -18.38 -5.56
C TYR A 30 -3.66 -19.25 -5.66
N THR A 31 -4.63 -19.03 -4.76
CA THR A 31 -5.90 -19.80 -4.76
C THR A 31 -6.85 -19.30 -5.85
N TYR A 32 -6.89 -17.98 -6.08
CA TYR A 32 -7.84 -17.33 -6.99
C TYR A 32 -7.12 -16.40 -8.00
N PRO A 33 -6.25 -16.95 -8.88
CA PRO A 33 -5.44 -16.12 -9.78
C PRO A 33 -6.29 -15.34 -10.79
N LEU A 34 -7.34 -15.93 -11.36
CA LEU A 34 -8.21 -15.26 -12.33
C LEU A 34 -8.97 -14.08 -11.69
N GLU A 35 -9.48 -14.25 -10.47
CA GLU A 35 -10.11 -13.15 -9.72
C GLU A 35 -9.11 -12.01 -9.49
N THR A 36 -7.88 -12.37 -9.11
CA THR A 36 -6.80 -11.40 -8.88
C THR A 36 -6.48 -10.61 -10.15
N PHE A 37 -6.29 -11.28 -11.29
CA PHE A 37 -6.02 -10.61 -12.56
C PHE A 37 -7.20 -9.76 -13.02
N ASN A 38 -8.42 -10.26 -12.94
CA ASN A 38 -9.61 -9.50 -13.31
C ASN A 38 -9.77 -8.25 -12.45
N THR A 39 -9.60 -8.37 -11.14
CA THR A 39 -9.73 -7.22 -10.23
C THR A 39 -8.61 -6.21 -10.44
N ASN A 40 -7.36 -6.64 -10.50
CA ASN A 40 -6.22 -5.73 -10.46
C ASN A 40 -5.84 -5.18 -11.85
N ILE A 41 -6.00 -5.96 -12.92
CA ILE A 41 -5.64 -5.53 -14.29
C ILE A 41 -6.85 -4.96 -14.99
N VAL A 42 -7.91 -5.77 -15.17
CA VAL A 42 -9.12 -5.36 -15.88
C VAL A 42 -9.84 -4.25 -15.10
N GLY A 43 -9.88 -4.35 -13.77
CA GLY A 43 -10.42 -3.28 -12.89
C GLY A 43 -9.71 -1.95 -13.08
N THR A 44 -8.37 -1.94 -13.14
CA THR A 44 -7.59 -0.73 -13.44
C THR A 44 -7.94 -0.17 -14.83
N ALA A 45 -7.98 -1.02 -15.85
CA ALA A 45 -8.36 -0.60 -17.21
C ALA A 45 -9.77 0.01 -17.21
N ASN A 46 -10.72 -0.62 -16.51
CA ASN A 46 -12.11 -0.13 -16.42
C ASN A 46 -12.20 1.26 -15.79
N VAL A 47 -11.45 1.52 -14.71
CA VAL A 47 -11.43 2.85 -14.06
C VAL A 47 -10.83 3.89 -14.99
N LEU A 48 -9.70 3.59 -15.63
CA LEU A 48 -9.03 4.52 -16.53
C LEU A 48 -9.86 4.79 -17.80
N ASP A 49 -10.54 3.78 -18.32
CA ASP A 49 -11.42 3.98 -19.49
C ASP A 49 -12.68 4.77 -19.13
N ALA A 50 -13.30 4.50 -17.98
CA ALA A 50 -14.45 5.27 -17.50
C ALA A 50 -14.07 6.74 -17.25
N ALA A 51 -12.87 7.01 -16.72
CA ALA A 51 -12.35 8.36 -16.47
C ALA A 51 -12.30 9.21 -17.76
N ARG A 52 -12.07 8.61 -18.93
CA ARG A 52 -12.09 9.31 -20.23
C ARG A 52 -13.46 9.91 -20.57
N SER A 53 -14.51 9.42 -19.95
CA SER A 53 -15.88 9.92 -20.15
C SER A 53 -16.29 11.01 -19.15
N CYS A 54 -15.49 11.26 -18.11
CA CYS A 54 -15.71 12.33 -17.14
C CYS A 54 -15.11 13.65 -17.66
N LYS A 55 -15.85 14.73 -17.52
CA LYS A 55 -15.46 16.04 -18.10
C LYS A 55 -14.58 16.85 -17.15
N SER A 56 -14.77 16.68 -15.84
CA SER A 56 -14.12 17.46 -14.79
C SER A 56 -12.80 16.88 -14.31
N VAL A 57 -12.44 15.65 -14.71
CA VAL A 57 -11.23 14.96 -14.24
C VAL A 57 -9.97 15.73 -14.60
N LYS A 58 -9.11 15.96 -13.60
CA LYS A 58 -7.80 16.62 -13.72
C LYS A 58 -6.66 15.76 -13.19
N ALA A 59 -6.90 14.90 -12.18
CA ALA A 59 -5.89 14.07 -11.59
C ALA A 59 -6.40 12.64 -11.31
N ILE A 60 -5.59 11.65 -11.71
CA ILE A 60 -5.87 10.23 -11.47
C ILE A 60 -4.65 9.61 -10.80
N LEU A 61 -4.86 8.99 -9.64
CA LEU A 61 -3.82 8.25 -8.91
C LEU A 61 -4.20 6.77 -8.82
N ASN A 62 -3.38 5.92 -9.39
CA ASN A 62 -3.51 4.46 -9.25
C ASN A 62 -2.56 3.97 -8.15
N ILE A 63 -3.10 3.32 -7.12
CA ILE A 63 -2.32 2.75 -6.02
C ILE A 63 -1.89 1.33 -6.38
N THR A 64 -0.59 1.13 -6.46
CA THR A 64 0.01 -0.17 -6.77
C THR A 64 0.77 -0.74 -5.56
N THR A 65 1.98 -1.24 -5.73
CA THR A 65 2.72 -1.93 -4.66
C THR A 65 4.23 -1.91 -4.95
N ASP A 66 5.04 -2.11 -3.92
CA ASP A 66 6.46 -2.42 -4.01
C ASP A 66 6.74 -3.74 -4.77
N LYS A 67 5.78 -4.67 -4.75
CA LYS A 67 5.90 -6.00 -5.38
C LYS A 67 5.74 -6.00 -6.90
N CYS A 68 5.52 -4.82 -7.51
CA CYS A 68 5.44 -4.70 -8.98
C CYS A 68 6.79 -4.77 -9.68
N TYR A 69 7.90 -4.76 -8.95
CA TYR A 69 9.24 -4.85 -9.53
C TYR A 69 9.69 -6.29 -9.79
N GLU A 70 10.49 -6.48 -10.83
CA GLU A 70 11.23 -7.72 -11.04
C GLU A 70 12.29 -7.87 -9.97
N ASN A 71 12.05 -8.76 -9.00
CA ASN A 71 12.92 -8.97 -7.85
C ASN A 71 13.72 -10.26 -8.01
N ASN A 72 15.03 -10.12 -8.31
CA ASN A 72 15.99 -11.21 -8.40
C ASN A 72 16.63 -11.55 -7.04
N GLU A 73 16.11 -11.03 -5.95
CA GLU A 73 16.59 -11.22 -4.57
C GLU A 73 18.08 -10.85 -4.35
N ASP A 74 18.58 -9.91 -5.13
CA ASP A 74 19.96 -9.39 -5.05
C ASP A 74 20.16 -8.36 -3.92
N GLY A 75 19.10 -8.03 -3.17
CA GLY A 75 19.13 -7.13 -2.02
C GLY A 75 19.18 -5.64 -2.36
N ARG A 76 19.02 -5.28 -3.64
CA ARG A 76 19.01 -3.87 -4.06
C ARG A 76 17.75 -3.11 -3.63
N THR A 77 17.89 -1.80 -3.63
CA THR A 77 16.77 -0.87 -3.45
C THR A 77 16.19 -0.48 -4.81
N PHE A 78 14.87 -0.64 -5.00
CA PHE A 78 14.20 -0.43 -6.28
C PHE A 78 13.86 1.04 -6.53
N LYS A 79 14.17 1.51 -7.73
CA LYS A 79 13.80 2.84 -8.25
C LYS A 79 12.61 2.72 -9.20
N GLU A 80 11.93 3.83 -9.42
CA GLU A 80 10.75 3.88 -10.30
C GLU A 80 11.06 3.50 -11.77
N THR A 81 12.32 3.55 -12.16
CA THR A 81 12.81 3.18 -13.51
C THR A 81 13.20 1.72 -13.66
N ASP A 82 13.20 0.95 -12.57
CA ASP A 82 13.56 -0.46 -12.62
C ASP A 82 12.47 -1.30 -13.30
N ALA A 83 12.89 -2.47 -13.81
CA ALA A 83 12.00 -3.37 -14.53
C ALA A 83 10.81 -3.81 -13.68
N LEU A 84 9.64 -3.82 -14.31
CA LEU A 84 8.41 -4.33 -13.72
C LEU A 84 8.31 -5.84 -13.96
N GLY A 85 7.81 -6.55 -12.96
CA GLY A 85 7.62 -7.98 -13.00
C GLY A 85 6.92 -8.47 -11.74
N GLY A 86 6.88 -9.77 -11.53
CA GLY A 86 6.30 -10.33 -10.30
C GLY A 86 6.29 -11.84 -10.37
N HIS A 87 6.66 -12.49 -9.26
CA HIS A 87 6.73 -13.94 -9.21
C HIS A 87 5.33 -14.57 -9.03
N ASP A 88 4.53 -14.01 -8.15
CA ASP A 88 3.19 -14.52 -7.84
C ASP A 88 2.09 -13.76 -8.61
N PRO A 89 0.85 -14.31 -8.68
CA PRO A 89 -0.23 -13.68 -9.43
C PRO A 89 -0.60 -12.27 -8.94
N TYR A 90 -0.49 -11.99 -7.63
CA TYR A 90 -0.72 -10.64 -7.11
C TYR A 90 0.34 -9.66 -7.62
N SER A 91 1.62 -10.00 -7.44
CA SER A 91 2.75 -9.16 -7.86
C SER A 91 2.72 -8.89 -9.36
N SER A 92 2.52 -9.94 -10.17
CA SER A 92 2.34 -9.82 -11.63
C SER A 92 1.14 -8.96 -12.00
N SER A 93 -0.01 -9.10 -11.30
CA SER A 93 -1.19 -8.30 -11.58
C SER A 93 -0.97 -6.80 -11.31
N LYS A 94 -0.20 -6.47 -10.27
CA LYS A 94 0.14 -5.09 -9.95
C LYS A 94 1.17 -4.50 -10.93
N ALA A 95 2.14 -5.29 -11.40
CA ALA A 95 3.02 -4.90 -12.50
C ALA A 95 2.23 -4.62 -13.79
N CYS A 96 1.26 -5.47 -14.13
CA CYS A 96 0.36 -5.24 -15.26
C CYS A 96 -0.50 -3.97 -15.06
N SER A 97 -0.98 -3.69 -13.84
CA SER A 97 -1.70 -2.45 -13.52
C SER A 97 -0.85 -1.19 -13.78
N GLU A 98 0.46 -1.23 -13.48
CA GLU A 98 1.42 -0.17 -13.84
C GLU A 98 1.52 0.01 -15.36
N LEU A 99 1.67 -1.10 -16.11
CA LEU A 99 1.77 -1.07 -17.58
C LEU A 99 0.48 -0.56 -18.23
N VAL A 100 -0.68 -0.99 -17.72
CA VAL A 100 -1.99 -0.49 -18.18
C VAL A 100 -2.08 1.02 -17.93
N THR A 101 -1.69 1.48 -16.74
CA THR A 101 -1.73 2.91 -16.39
C THR A 101 -0.80 3.73 -17.29
N ASP A 102 0.40 3.24 -17.56
CA ASP A 102 1.35 3.91 -18.47
C ASP A 102 0.83 3.96 -19.91
N SER A 103 0.20 2.89 -20.38
CA SER A 103 -0.45 2.84 -21.70
C SER A 103 -1.57 3.87 -21.83
N TYR A 104 -2.47 3.96 -20.83
CA TYR A 104 -3.54 4.96 -20.84
C TYR A 104 -2.98 6.39 -20.77
N ARG A 105 -1.99 6.63 -19.92
CA ARG A 105 -1.29 7.93 -19.80
C ARG A 105 -0.80 8.42 -21.15
N LYS A 106 -0.05 7.58 -21.87
CA LYS A 106 0.54 7.91 -23.17
C LYS A 106 -0.48 8.00 -24.31
N SER A 107 -1.45 7.09 -24.34
CA SER A 107 -2.35 6.96 -25.49
C SER A 107 -3.55 7.89 -25.46
N TYR A 108 -4.04 8.24 -24.28
CA TYR A 108 -5.32 8.95 -24.13
C TYR A 108 -5.23 10.25 -23.34
N PHE A 109 -4.24 10.39 -22.47
CA PHE A 109 -4.16 11.52 -21.54
C PHE A 109 -2.96 12.44 -21.76
N GLU A 110 -2.00 12.08 -22.61
CA GLU A 110 -0.78 12.87 -22.86
C GLU A 110 -1.09 14.26 -23.43
N ASN A 111 -2.09 14.37 -24.30
CA ASN A 111 -2.45 15.62 -25.00
C ASN A 111 -3.64 16.36 -24.35
N VAL A 112 -4.08 15.93 -23.16
CA VAL A 112 -5.13 16.59 -22.38
C VAL A 112 -4.58 17.00 -21.03
N SER A 113 -5.19 18.01 -20.41
CA SER A 113 -4.72 18.53 -19.10
C SER A 113 -5.19 17.64 -17.94
N VAL A 114 -4.95 16.32 -18.04
CA VAL A 114 -5.25 15.33 -17.01
C VAL A 114 -3.97 14.63 -16.61
N GLY A 115 -3.61 14.72 -15.34
CA GLY A 115 -2.44 14.05 -14.80
C GLY A 115 -2.77 12.61 -14.36
N ILE A 116 -1.89 11.65 -14.70
CA ILE A 116 -2.00 10.26 -14.23
C ILE A 116 -0.69 9.80 -13.61
N ALA A 117 -0.73 9.42 -12.33
CA ALA A 117 0.40 8.86 -11.62
C ALA A 117 0.09 7.48 -11.05
N THR A 118 1.14 6.73 -10.73
CA THR A 118 1.07 5.55 -9.89
C THR A 118 1.84 5.75 -8.60
N ALA A 119 1.34 5.20 -7.51
CA ALA A 119 2.01 5.22 -6.21
C ALA A 119 2.29 3.80 -5.74
N ARG A 120 3.56 3.50 -5.50
CA ARG A 120 4.07 2.19 -5.07
C ARG A 120 4.43 2.28 -3.60
N ALA A 121 3.74 1.50 -2.77
CA ALA A 121 4.06 1.38 -1.35
C ALA A 121 4.06 -0.08 -0.92
N GLY A 122 4.80 -0.41 0.11
CA GLY A 122 4.89 -1.76 0.63
C GLY A 122 4.87 -1.80 2.15
N ASN A 123 4.41 -2.94 2.71
CA ASN A 123 4.45 -3.27 4.13
C ASN A 123 3.84 -2.19 5.03
N VAL A 124 2.67 -1.71 4.62
CA VAL A 124 1.89 -0.73 5.37
C VAL A 124 1.15 -1.41 6.51
N ILE A 125 1.26 -0.84 7.73
CA ILE A 125 0.52 -1.27 8.92
C ILE A 125 -0.24 -0.10 9.52
N GLY A 126 -1.35 -0.40 10.19
CA GLY A 126 -2.22 0.59 10.84
C GLY A 126 -3.42 -0.10 11.46
N GLY A 127 -4.20 0.64 12.23
CA GLY A 127 -5.44 0.14 12.81
C GLY A 127 -6.50 -0.19 11.74
N GLY A 128 -7.40 -1.13 12.05
CA GLY A 128 -8.53 -1.47 11.19
C GLY A 128 -8.25 -2.44 10.04
N ASP A 129 -7.04 -3.01 9.92
CA ASP A 129 -6.78 -4.13 9.02
C ASP A 129 -7.17 -5.45 9.69
N TRP A 130 -8.13 -6.14 9.11
CA TRP A 130 -8.63 -7.44 9.58
C TRP A 130 -8.31 -8.59 8.61
N SER A 131 -7.40 -8.33 7.66
CA SER A 131 -7.05 -9.32 6.64
C SER A 131 -6.32 -10.52 7.26
N GLU A 132 -6.64 -11.71 6.77
CA GLU A 132 -5.93 -12.94 7.10
C GLU A 132 -4.52 -12.94 6.49
N ASP A 133 -3.63 -13.75 7.05
CA ASP A 133 -2.25 -13.92 6.57
C ASP A 133 -1.40 -12.63 6.59
N ARG A 134 -1.77 -11.67 7.41
CA ARG A 134 -0.99 -10.45 7.68
C ARG A 134 -0.51 -10.42 9.12
N LEU A 135 0.76 -10.09 9.33
CA LEU A 135 1.43 -10.20 10.62
C LEU A 135 0.68 -9.52 11.76
N ILE A 136 0.38 -8.22 11.65
CA ILE A 136 -0.25 -7.47 12.74
C ILE A 136 -1.68 -7.93 13.02
N PRO A 137 -2.58 -8.08 12.03
CA PRO A 137 -3.90 -8.69 12.24
C PRO A 137 -3.84 -10.07 12.90
N ASP A 138 -2.88 -10.93 12.50
CA ASP A 138 -2.73 -12.26 13.09
C ASP A 138 -2.24 -12.21 14.55
N VAL A 139 -1.34 -11.28 14.90
CA VAL A 139 -0.95 -11.00 16.28
C VAL A 139 -2.15 -10.56 17.12
N ILE A 140 -2.97 -9.66 16.59
CA ILE A 140 -4.16 -9.16 17.27
C ILE A 140 -5.18 -10.28 17.51
N ARG A 141 -5.46 -11.12 16.51
CA ARG A 141 -6.34 -12.31 16.68
C ARG A 141 -5.76 -13.29 17.70
N GLN A 142 -4.46 -13.47 17.76
CA GLN A 142 -3.82 -14.29 18.78
C GLN A 142 -4.11 -13.77 20.18
N ILE A 143 -3.96 -12.46 20.39
CA ILE A 143 -4.08 -11.85 21.73
C ILE A 143 -5.54 -11.78 22.20
N TYR A 144 -6.44 -11.33 21.36
CA TYR A 144 -7.81 -11.00 21.78
C TYR A 144 -8.83 -12.12 21.49
N GLU A 145 -8.55 -13.00 20.54
CA GLU A 145 -9.46 -14.05 20.12
C GLU A 145 -8.92 -15.46 20.42
N GLY A 146 -7.70 -15.57 20.93
CA GLY A 146 -7.06 -16.84 21.30
C GLY A 146 -6.62 -17.70 20.09
N HIS A 147 -6.49 -17.10 18.91
CA HIS A 147 -6.01 -17.81 17.72
C HIS A 147 -4.54 -18.17 17.87
N LYS A 148 -4.11 -19.28 17.26
CA LYS A 148 -2.69 -19.63 17.19
C LYS A 148 -1.98 -18.77 16.13
N LEU A 149 -0.93 -18.05 16.55
CA LEU A 149 -0.08 -17.30 15.65
C LEU A 149 1.03 -18.19 15.10
N LYS A 150 1.04 -18.39 13.80
CA LYS A 150 2.07 -19.16 13.08
C LYS A 150 2.94 -18.23 12.24
N ILE A 151 4.23 -18.23 12.50
CA ILE A 151 5.21 -17.42 11.79
C ILE A 151 6.03 -18.28 10.85
N ARG A 152 5.97 -17.99 9.56
CA ARG A 152 6.62 -18.77 8.50
C ARG A 152 8.08 -18.36 8.30
N ASN A 153 8.34 -17.04 8.21
CA ASN A 153 9.66 -16.49 7.90
C ASN A 153 10.09 -15.44 8.95
N PRO A 154 10.51 -15.84 10.15
CA PRO A 154 10.86 -14.91 11.22
C PRO A 154 12.04 -13.99 10.86
N ASN A 155 12.94 -14.44 9.98
CA ASN A 155 14.11 -13.68 9.54
C ASN A 155 13.87 -12.84 8.27
N ALA A 156 12.66 -12.90 7.69
CA ALA A 156 12.34 -12.06 6.54
C ALA A 156 12.36 -10.58 6.94
N ILE A 157 13.05 -9.78 6.15
CA ILE A 157 13.18 -8.33 6.36
C ILE A 157 12.08 -7.64 5.60
N ARG A 158 11.41 -6.67 6.25
CA ARG A 158 10.34 -5.88 5.65
C ARG A 158 10.52 -4.40 6.01
N PRO A 159 10.37 -3.51 5.03
CA PRO A 159 10.38 -2.06 5.23
C PRO A 159 9.00 -1.59 5.69
N TRP A 160 8.73 -1.70 6.99
CA TRP A 160 7.45 -1.34 7.59
C TRP A 160 7.24 0.16 7.65
N GLN A 161 6.02 0.60 7.39
CA GLN A 161 5.60 2.00 7.56
C GLN A 161 4.15 2.10 8.06
N HIS A 162 3.84 3.18 8.78
CA HIS A 162 2.47 3.45 9.19
C HIS A 162 1.62 3.86 7.99
N VAL A 163 0.32 3.51 8.01
CA VAL A 163 -0.62 3.80 6.92
C VAL A 163 -0.73 5.31 6.62
N PHE A 164 -0.52 6.17 7.60
CA PHE A 164 -0.55 7.62 7.41
C PHE A 164 0.57 8.14 6.50
N GLU A 165 1.72 7.46 6.48
CA GLU A 165 2.87 7.87 5.68
C GLU A 165 2.57 7.84 4.17
N PRO A 166 2.19 6.70 3.58
CA PRO A 166 1.88 6.66 2.16
C PRO A 166 0.62 7.46 1.83
N ILE A 167 -0.41 7.49 2.72
CA ILE A 167 -1.62 8.29 2.46
C ILE A 167 -1.27 9.77 2.34
N LEU A 168 -0.44 10.33 3.24
CA LEU A 168 0.02 11.71 3.10
C LEU A 168 0.77 11.91 1.78
N GLY A 169 1.64 10.96 1.41
CA GLY A 169 2.35 10.99 0.13
C GLY A 169 1.39 10.99 -1.08
N TYR A 170 0.32 10.21 -1.03
CA TYR A 170 -0.70 10.15 -2.08
C TYR A 170 -1.46 11.49 -2.21
N LEU A 171 -1.81 12.10 -1.08
CA LEU A 171 -2.51 13.40 -1.08
C LEU A 171 -1.62 14.50 -1.66
N ILE A 172 -0.34 14.56 -1.25
CA ILE A 172 0.63 15.51 -1.81
C ILE A 172 0.83 15.26 -3.32
N LEU A 173 0.97 14.00 -3.74
CA LEU A 173 1.13 13.65 -5.14
C LEU A 173 -0.08 14.08 -5.98
N ILE A 174 -1.29 13.88 -5.47
CA ILE A 174 -2.53 14.29 -6.15
C ILE A 174 -2.61 15.81 -6.28
N GLU A 175 -2.28 16.56 -5.23
CA GLU A 175 -2.24 18.02 -5.28
C GLU A 175 -1.26 18.48 -6.36
N LYS A 176 -0.04 17.97 -6.36
CA LYS A 176 0.98 18.28 -7.37
C LYS A 176 0.57 17.87 -8.78
N LEU A 177 -0.08 16.73 -8.92
CA LEU A 177 -0.61 16.24 -10.19
C LEU A 177 -1.72 17.14 -10.73
N TYR A 178 -2.59 17.64 -9.84
CA TYR A 178 -3.64 18.59 -10.17
C TYR A 178 -3.09 19.97 -10.61
N GLU A 179 -2.04 20.46 -9.92
CA GLU A 179 -1.39 21.73 -10.23
C GLU A 179 -0.53 21.67 -11.50
N ASN A 180 0.24 20.59 -11.68
CA ASN A 180 1.17 20.42 -12.80
C ASN A 180 1.17 18.97 -13.31
N CYS A 181 0.16 18.64 -14.09
CA CYS A 181 -0.03 17.28 -14.62
C CYS A 181 1.17 16.77 -15.43
N LYS A 182 1.84 17.62 -16.20
CA LYS A 182 2.96 17.22 -17.06
C LYS A 182 4.18 16.77 -16.28
N GLU A 183 4.50 17.44 -15.18
CA GLU A 183 5.67 17.12 -14.38
C GLU A 183 5.47 15.86 -13.54
N HIS A 184 4.24 15.65 -13.02
CA HIS A 184 3.97 14.64 -12.02
C HIS A 184 3.28 13.36 -12.56
N SER A 185 2.94 13.30 -13.87
CA SER A 185 2.37 12.11 -14.54
C SER A 185 3.41 11.00 -14.70
N THR A 186 3.79 10.36 -13.60
CA THR A 186 4.81 9.30 -13.54
C THR A 186 4.59 8.43 -12.30
N SER A 187 5.43 7.41 -12.11
CA SER A 187 5.41 6.55 -10.93
C SER A 187 6.18 7.17 -9.77
N TYR A 188 5.75 6.93 -8.52
CA TYR A 188 6.42 7.34 -7.29
C TYR A 188 6.48 6.22 -6.28
N ASN A 189 7.63 6.06 -5.62
CA ASN A 189 7.84 5.14 -4.51
C ASN A 189 7.61 5.83 -3.17
N PHE A 190 6.87 5.17 -2.27
CA PHE A 190 6.63 5.58 -0.89
C PHE A 190 7.03 4.47 0.06
N GLY A 191 8.03 4.69 0.87
CA GLY A 191 8.59 3.71 1.79
C GLY A 191 9.20 4.37 3.03
N PRO A 192 9.58 3.60 4.04
CA PRO A 192 10.27 4.11 5.20
C PRO A 192 11.70 4.54 4.87
N GLU A 193 12.35 5.25 5.79
CA GLU A 193 13.80 5.43 5.76
C GLU A 193 14.51 4.06 5.92
N GLU A 194 15.72 3.95 5.39
CA GLU A 194 16.53 2.70 5.46
C GLU A 194 16.77 2.23 6.91
N THR A 195 16.70 3.12 7.89
CA THR A 195 16.84 2.81 9.32
C THR A 195 15.63 2.08 9.92
N ASN A 196 14.49 2.08 9.25
CA ASN A 196 13.23 1.46 9.73
C ASN A 196 13.01 0.05 9.13
N VAL A 197 14.08 -0.67 8.86
CA VAL A 197 14.03 -2.01 8.27
C VAL A 197 14.24 -3.06 9.35
N LEU A 198 13.18 -3.82 9.66
CA LEU A 198 13.20 -4.83 10.71
C LEU A 198 12.78 -6.21 10.18
N THR A 199 13.30 -7.25 10.83
CA THR A 199 12.82 -8.62 10.60
C THR A 199 11.44 -8.82 11.22
N VAL A 200 10.69 -9.79 10.73
CA VAL A 200 9.41 -10.21 11.33
C VAL A 200 9.59 -10.50 12.82
N LYS A 201 10.66 -11.21 13.21
CA LYS A 201 10.97 -11.50 14.62
C LYS A 201 11.16 -10.23 15.44
N GLN A 202 11.90 -9.24 14.95
CA GLN A 202 12.10 -7.98 15.66
C GLN A 202 10.79 -7.21 15.87
N ILE A 203 9.88 -7.21 14.88
CA ILE A 203 8.54 -6.65 15.04
C ILE A 203 7.76 -7.37 16.14
N LEU A 204 7.80 -8.70 16.18
CA LEU A 204 7.13 -9.49 17.22
C LEU A 204 7.73 -9.22 18.61
N ASP A 205 9.05 -9.09 18.71
CA ASP A 205 9.73 -8.75 19.96
C ASP A 205 9.33 -7.34 20.47
N LEU A 206 9.18 -6.38 19.57
CA LEU A 206 8.65 -5.05 19.90
C LEU A 206 7.16 -5.10 20.29
N ALA A 207 6.33 -5.85 19.55
CA ALA A 207 4.91 -6.03 19.88
C ALA A 207 4.74 -6.68 21.27
N LYS A 208 5.59 -7.65 21.60
CA LYS A 208 5.59 -8.31 22.91
C LYS A 208 5.93 -7.35 24.06
N LYS A 209 6.80 -6.37 23.84
CA LYS A 209 7.08 -5.33 24.85
C LYS A 209 5.87 -4.43 25.11
N SER A 210 5.05 -4.18 24.07
CA SER A 210 3.87 -3.32 24.19
C SER A 210 2.64 -4.04 24.73
N LEU A 211 2.44 -5.31 24.39
CA LEU A 211 1.20 -6.05 24.69
C LEU A 211 1.39 -7.25 25.66
N ASN A 212 2.60 -7.56 26.09
CA ASN A 212 2.95 -8.64 27.07
C ASN A 212 2.39 -10.06 26.79
N GLN A 213 1.61 -10.28 25.73
CA GLN A 213 0.85 -11.53 25.49
C GLN A 213 1.11 -12.14 24.12
N VAL A 214 2.11 -11.63 23.37
CA VAL A 214 2.42 -12.18 22.03
C VAL A 214 3.12 -13.53 22.19
N ASP A 215 2.47 -14.58 21.70
CA ASP A 215 3.03 -15.92 21.64
C ASP A 215 2.86 -16.49 20.22
N TYR A 216 3.87 -17.20 19.70
CA TYR A 216 3.85 -17.71 18.34
C TYR A 216 4.64 -19.00 18.18
N GLU A 217 4.24 -19.78 17.22
CA GLU A 217 4.95 -20.98 16.75
C GLU A 217 5.59 -20.72 15.39
N ILE A 218 6.77 -21.31 15.15
CA ILE A 218 7.41 -21.23 13.82
C ILE A 218 6.85 -22.36 12.95
N ASP A 219 6.22 -21.99 11.83
CA ASP A 219 5.76 -22.93 10.82
C ASP A 219 6.90 -23.26 9.85
N GLN A 220 7.34 -24.51 9.85
CA GLN A 220 8.42 -24.99 8.99
C GLN A 220 7.96 -25.42 7.59
N ASN A 221 6.63 -25.50 7.36
CA ASN A 221 6.04 -25.98 6.10
C ASN A 221 5.58 -24.83 5.22
N ASN A 222 6.49 -24.01 4.72
CA ASN A 222 6.12 -22.92 3.81
C ASN A 222 6.65 -23.19 2.39
N ASP A 223 5.74 -23.66 1.51
CA ASP A 223 6.05 -23.96 0.11
C ASP A 223 5.81 -22.78 -0.86
N MET A 224 5.29 -21.64 -0.38
CA MET A 224 5.01 -20.49 -1.22
C MET A 224 6.17 -19.51 -1.19
N HIS A 225 6.57 -19.05 -2.38
CA HIS A 225 7.60 -18.04 -2.52
C HIS A 225 7.13 -16.70 -1.92
N GLU A 226 7.90 -16.15 -1.01
CA GLU A 226 7.80 -14.77 -0.52
C GLU A 226 9.17 -14.10 -0.64
N ALA A 227 9.23 -12.92 -1.24
CA ALA A 227 10.46 -12.15 -1.38
C ALA A 227 11.16 -11.94 -0.02
N LYS A 228 12.48 -12.17 0.04
CA LYS A 228 13.26 -12.02 1.29
C LYS A 228 13.42 -10.57 1.70
N LEU A 229 13.67 -9.71 0.71
CA LEU A 229 13.85 -8.27 0.90
C LEU A 229 13.23 -7.53 -0.29
N LEU A 230 12.55 -6.44 -0.01
CA LEU A 230 12.04 -5.53 -1.03
C LEU A 230 12.06 -4.11 -0.46
N MET A 231 13.01 -3.30 -0.91
CA MET A 231 13.19 -1.92 -0.47
C MET A 231 12.97 -0.96 -1.62
N LEU A 232 12.35 0.19 -1.33
CA LEU A 232 12.07 1.25 -2.29
C LEU A 232 13.03 2.43 -2.12
N ASP A 233 13.63 2.90 -3.21
CA ASP A 233 14.29 4.21 -3.24
C ASP A 233 13.20 5.30 -3.29
N ILE A 234 13.16 6.13 -2.26
CA ILE A 234 12.17 7.22 -2.08
C ILE A 234 12.72 8.60 -2.43
N LYS A 235 13.92 8.66 -3.03
CA LYS A 235 14.57 9.95 -3.35
C LYS A 235 13.72 10.81 -4.27
N LYS A 236 13.03 10.22 -5.23
CA LYS A 236 12.14 10.94 -6.15
C LYS A 236 10.99 11.62 -5.41
N ALA A 237 10.30 10.90 -4.50
CA ALA A 237 9.25 11.47 -3.68
C ALA A 237 9.77 12.61 -2.79
N LYS A 238 10.93 12.43 -2.15
CA LYS A 238 11.58 13.49 -1.36
C LYS A 238 11.88 14.74 -2.18
N GLN A 239 12.44 14.59 -3.37
CA GLN A 239 12.90 15.72 -4.19
C GLN A 239 11.77 16.42 -4.92
N LYS A 240 10.80 15.66 -5.47
CA LYS A 240 9.75 16.21 -6.33
C LYS A 240 8.47 16.55 -5.58
N LEU A 241 8.20 15.91 -4.46
CA LEU A 241 6.99 16.12 -3.68
C LEU A 241 7.27 16.76 -2.31
N SER A 242 8.54 16.93 -1.92
CA SER A 242 8.93 17.33 -0.56
C SER A 242 8.36 16.41 0.52
N TRP A 243 7.97 15.18 0.13
CA TRP A 243 7.47 14.17 1.05
C TRP A 243 8.63 13.39 1.68
N LYS A 244 8.54 13.14 2.97
CA LYS A 244 9.44 12.23 3.71
C LYS A 244 8.65 11.53 4.81
N PRO A 245 8.99 10.27 5.13
CA PRO A 245 8.38 9.61 6.27
C PRO A 245 8.72 10.35 7.58
N LYS A 246 7.74 10.41 8.49
CA LYS A 246 7.82 11.15 9.76
C LYS A 246 7.95 10.23 10.97
N MET A 247 7.38 9.01 10.89
CA MET A 247 7.27 8.12 12.04
C MET A 247 8.45 7.15 12.14
N SER A 248 9.01 7.01 13.33
CA SER A 248 9.92 5.90 13.66
C SER A 248 9.15 4.57 13.68
N MET A 249 9.89 3.44 13.65
CA MET A 249 9.28 2.12 13.72
C MET A 249 8.57 1.88 15.06
N ASP A 250 9.18 2.30 16.17
CA ASP A 250 8.57 2.18 17.51
C ASP A 250 7.22 2.89 17.55
N LYS A 251 7.15 4.12 17.02
CA LYS A 251 5.93 4.89 16.98
C LYS A 251 4.88 4.29 16.03
N THR A 252 5.31 3.83 14.85
CA THR A 252 4.46 3.12 13.89
C THR A 252 3.78 1.92 14.55
N LEU A 253 4.56 1.11 15.25
CA LEU A 253 4.03 -0.09 15.91
C LEU A 253 3.15 0.29 17.13
N PHE A 254 3.60 1.23 17.95
CA PHE A 254 2.82 1.72 19.09
C PHE A 254 1.45 2.26 18.67
N SER A 255 1.42 3.17 17.69
CA SER A 255 0.17 3.73 17.17
C SER A 255 -0.77 2.64 16.62
N THR A 256 -0.22 1.69 15.85
CA THR A 256 -0.98 0.58 15.30
C THR A 256 -1.59 -0.30 16.41
N LEU A 257 -0.79 -0.73 17.38
CA LEU A 257 -1.24 -1.63 18.45
C LEU A 257 -2.22 -0.92 19.41
N SER A 258 -1.98 0.35 19.73
CA SER A 258 -2.87 1.17 20.57
C SER A 258 -4.25 1.34 19.94
N TRP A 259 -4.34 1.44 18.60
CA TRP A 259 -5.61 1.47 17.90
C TRP A 259 -6.43 0.20 18.14
N TYR A 260 -5.80 -0.98 18.01
CA TYR A 260 -6.48 -2.25 18.27
C TYR A 260 -6.87 -2.41 19.75
N SER A 261 -6.00 -2.03 20.68
CA SER A 261 -6.34 -2.04 22.12
C SER A 261 -7.58 -1.16 22.39
N SER A 262 -7.61 0.04 21.85
CA SER A 262 -8.75 0.96 21.96
C SER A 262 -10.03 0.37 21.34
N TYR A 263 -9.92 -0.33 20.23
CA TYR A 263 -11.06 -1.01 19.59
C TYR A 263 -11.64 -2.10 20.52
N TYR A 264 -10.80 -2.98 21.06
CA TYR A 264 -11.27 -4.04 21.95
C TYR A 264 -11.73 -3.54 23.34
N GLU A 265 -11.24 -2.40 23.78
CA GLU A 265 -11.74 -1.70 24.97
C GLU A 265 -13.06 -0.95 24.72
N SER A 266 -13.65 -1.08 23.54
CA SER A 266 -14.92 -0.42 23.17
C SER A 266 -14.89 1.10 23.26
N LYS A 267 -13.74 1.73 23.04
CA LYS A 267 -13.62 3.17 22.93
C LYS A 267 -14.27 3.70 21.66
N ALA A 268 -14.56 5.01 21.63
CA ALA A 268 -15.05 5.70 20.43
C ALA A 268 -13.93 5.72 19.34
N ILE A 269 -13.82 4.62 18.58
CA ILE A 269 -12.69 4.38 17.68
C ILE A 269 -12.58 5.42 16.55
N PHE A 270 -13.70 6.03 16.16
CA PHE A 270 -13.69 7.12 15.19
C PHE A 270 -12.97 8.35 15.74
N ASP A 271 -13.28 8.77 16.97
CA ASP A 271 -12.66 9.94 17.60
C ASP A 271 -11.17 9.67 17.85
N TYR A 272 -10.83 8.46 18.33
CA TYR A 272 -9.44 8.03 18.46
C TYR A 272 -8.66 8.12 17.14
N SER A 273 -9.27 7.64 16.04
CA SER A 273 -8.64 7.68 14.72
C SER A 273 -8.47 9.11 14.22
N LYS A 274 -9.44 9.99 14.50
CA LYS A 274 -9.38 11.41 14.15
C LYS A 274 -8.25 12.11 14.90
N GLU A 275 -8.15 11.92 16.21
CA GLU A 275 -7.07 12.46 17.04
C GLU A 275 -5.69 11.99 16.54
N ALA A 276 -5.53 10.69 16.24
CA ALA A 276 -4.28 10.15 15.72
C ALA A 276 -3.88 10.77 14.36
N VAL A 277 -4.84 11.09 13.49
CA VAL A 277 -4.59 11.79 12.22
C VAL A 277 -4.17 13.24 12.49
N GLU A 278 -4.85 13.94 13.41
CA GLU A 278 -4.52 15.33 13.78
C GLU A 278 -3.10 15.43 14.38
N GLU A 279 -2.73 14.54 15.29
CA GLU A 279 -1.36 14.43 15.85
C GLU A 279 -0.31 14.21 14.74
N PHE A 280 -0.59 13.29 13.82
CA PHE A 280 0.31 12.99 12.71
C PHE A 280 0.51 14.20 11.78
N ILE A 281 -0.55 14.94 11.46
CA ILE A 281 -0.49 16.13 10.58
C ILE A 281 0.27 17.25 11.28
N ASN A 282 -0.03 17.53 12.55
CA ASN A 282 0.57 18.64 13.33
C ASN A 282 2.04 18.38 13.69
N GLY A 283 2.55 17.18 13.48
CA GLY A 283 3.93 16.85 13.79
C GLY A 283 4.21 16.64 15.28
N GLU A 284 3.19 16.43 16.10
CA GLU A 284 3.29 16.08 17.52
C GLU A 284 3.72 14.61 17.70
N ASN A 285 4.51 14.19 16.79
CA ASN A 285 4.90 12.79 16.62
C ASN A 285 6.22 12.47 17.28
#